data_07a088b22710be344c233a076eaa226e
#
_entry.id   07a088b22710be344c233a076eaa226e
#
_cell.length_a   1.000
_cell.length_b   1.000
_cell.length_c   1.000
_cell.angle_alpha   90.00
_cell.angle_beta   90.00
_cell.angle_gamma   90.00
#
_symmetry.space_group_name_H-M   'P 1'
#
loop_
_entity.id
_entity.type
_entity.pdbx_description
1 polymer ?
#
loop_
_entity_poly.entity_id
_entity_poly.type
_entity_poly.pdbx_seq_one_letter_code
_entity_poly.pdbx_strand_id
1 'polypeptide(L)'
;MGRLKQQAVIWMSGALLMLMCGTAVASTRTEIDSISLDVESNIEAGDSSGDVDVTCDSGDYYVDDIEITNEPKNGWDDGDKPKLKVTVEAEDDYYFSSGLSKNDVDLRGADGKVTSVTRKSSTLIVYITLDSLDGSDSGYDLDVYGLEWDESDGMASWEDSGDA
;
A
#
# COMPACT_ATOMS: atom_id res chain seq x y z
N MET A 1 35.21 -45.84 78.84
CA MET A 1 34.76 -46.35 77.54
C MET A 1 33.30 -45.99 77.33
N GLY A 2 33.02 -44.83 76.79
CA GLY A 2 31.71 -44.30 76.51
C GLY A 2 31.36 -44.30 75.06
N ARG A 3 30.39 -45.04 74.62
CA ARG A 3 29.91 -45.07 73.25
C ARG A 3 28.87 -43.95 73.08
N LEU A 4 29.24 -42.91 72.26
CA LEU A 4 28.28 -41.93 71.83
C LEU A 4 27.30 -42.61 70.91
N LYS A 5 26.04 -42.53 71.22
CA LYS A 5 24.97 -42.86 70.30
C LYS A 5 24.67 -41.59 69.43
N GLN A 6 25.00 -41.66 68.19
CA GLN A 6 24.55 -40.64 67.22
C GLN A 6 23.03 -40.81 67.03
N GLN A 7 22.32 -39.78 67.37
CA GLN A 7 20.93 -39.62 66.95
C GLN A 7 20.83 -38.99 65.62
N ALA A 8 20.36 -39.72 64.62
CA ALA A 8 20.07 -39.17 63.28
C ALA A 8 18.78 -38.35 63.34
N VAL A 9 18.91 -37.07 63.20
CA VAL A 9 17.76 -36.16 63.04
C VAL A 9 17.34 -36.19 61.57
N ILE A 10 16.24 -36.83 61.25
CA ILE A 10 15.64 -36.84 59.92
C ILE A 10 14.86 -35.52 59.76
N TRP A 11 15.43 -34.63 58.98
CA TRP A 11 14.71 -33.44 58.52
C TRP A 11 13.78 -33.87 57.37
N MET A 12 12.49 -33.99 57.65
CA MET A 12 11.49 -34.04 56.60
C MET A 12 11.32 -32.65 56.04
N SER A 13 12.06 -32.36 54.94
CA SER A 13 11.78 -31.22 54.09
C SER A 13 10.50 -31.48 53.31
N GLY A 14 9.40 -30.94 53.78
CA GLY A 14 8.16 -30.88 53.02
C GLY A 14 8.34 -29.94 51.83
N ALA A 15 8.62 -30.49 50.65
CA ALA A 15 8.53 -29.75 49.42
C ALA A 15 7.07 -29.43 49.12
N LEU A 16 6.64 -28.24 49.51
CA LEU A 16 5.36 -27.67 49.08
C LEU A 16 5.49 -27.32 47.57
N LEU A 17 5.11 -28.28 46.74
CA LEU A 17 4.99 -28.06 45.30
C LEU A 17 3.78 -27.15 45.07
N MET A 18 4.00 -25.81 45.03
CA MET A 18 3.01 -24.89 44.56
C MET A 18 2.86 -25.12 43.05
N LEU A 19 1.83 -25.84 42.67
CA LEU A 19 1.33 -25.94 41.34
C LEU A 19 0.75 -24.56 40.95
N MET A 20 1.60 -23.68 40.41
CA MET A 20 1.17 -22.45 39.74
C MET A 20 0.41 -22.89 38.50
N CYS A 21 -0.89 -23.11 38.65
CA CYS A 21 -1.81 -23.21 37.53
C CYS A 21 -1.86 -21.80 36.91
N GLY A 22 -0.88 -21.47 36.07
CA GLY A 22 -0.95 -20.31 35.20
C GLY A 22 -2.13 -20.55 34.28
N THR A 23 -3.25 -19.89 34.55
CA THR A 23 -4.29 -19.72 33.54
C THR A 23 -3.64 -18.95 32.40
N ALA A 24 -3.26 -19.65 31.34
CA ALA A 24 -2.97 -19.01 30.07
C ALA A 24 -4.27 -18.32 29.66
N VAL A 25 -4.34 -17.01 29.86
CA VAL A 25 -5.37 -16.18 29.26
C VAL A 25 -5.05 -16.28 27.78
N ALA A 26 -5.82 -17.06 27.05
CA ALA A 26 -5.76 -17.01 25.60
C ALA A 26 -6.16 -15.58 25.24
N SER A 27 -5.20 -14.77 24.81
CA SER A 27 -5.48 -13.48 24.23
C SER A 27 -6.36 -13.74 23.02
N THR A 28 -7.62 -13.34 23.08
CA THR A 28 -8.53 -13.42 21.95
C THR A 28 -8.16 -12.27 21.03
N ARG A 29 -7.43 -12.58 19.95
CA ARG A 29 -7.09 -11.62 18.93
C ARG A 29 -8.37 -11.17 18.22
N THR A 30 -8.42 -9.90 17.86
CA THR A 30 -9.55 -9.29 17.15
C THR A 30 -9.43 -9.56 15.65
N GLU A 31 -10.55 -9.88 15.02
CA GLU A 31 -10.61 -10.15 13.58
C GLU A 31 -10.74 -8.84 12.79
N ILE A 32 -9.96 -8.72 11.72
CA ILE A 32 -10.03 -7.63 10.74
C ILE A 32 -10.75 -8.19 9.50
N ASP A 33 -11.96 -7.71 9.24
CA ASP A 33 -12.80 -8.16 8.12
C ASP A 33 -12.65 -7.30 6.87
N SER A 34 -12.16 -6.08 7.00
CA SER A 34 -11.94 -5.13 5.90
C SER A 34 -10.78 -4.20 6.20
N ILE A 35 -10.15 -3.68 5.16
CA ILE A 35 -9.07 -2.70 5.27
C ILE A 35 -9.30 -1.51 4.32
N SER A 36 -8.71 -0.38 4.65
CA SER A 36 -8.69 0.83 3.82
C SER A 36 -7.25 1.22 3.57
N LEU A 37 -6.91 1.49 2.31
CA LEU A 37 -5.59 1.93 1.89
C LEU A 37 -5.72 3.24 1.11
N ASP A 38 -4.95 4.24 1.50
CA ASP A 38 -4.77 5.48 0.77
C ASP A 38 -3.53 5.37 -0.11
N VAL A 39 -3.71 5.53 -1.42
CA VAL A 39 -2.65 5.37 -2.42
C VAL A 39 -2.35 6.72 -3.05
N GLU A 40 -1.11 7.17 -2.97
CA GLU A 40 -0.62 8.35 -3.64
C GLU A 40 0.44 7.93 -4.66
N SER A 41 0.28 8.34 -5.92
CA SER A 41 1.21 8.03 -7.01
C SER A 41 1.66 9.32 -7.69
N ASN A 42 2.96 9.43 -7.92
CA ASN A 42 3.54 10.50 -8.74
C ASN A 42 4.05 10.00 -10.10
N ILE A 43 3.65 8.81 -10.49
CA ILE A 43 4.04 8.23 -11.78
C ILE A 43 3.24 8.91 -12.89
N GLU A 44 3.96 9.48 -13.86
CA GLU A 44 3.37 10.10 -15.05
C GLU A 44 3.94 9.46 -16.33
N ALA A 45 3.19 9.53 -17.41
CA ALA A 45 3.69 9.09 -18.71
C ALA A 45 4.85 9.98 -19.14
N GLY A 46 5.94 9.36 -19.59
CA GLY A 46 7.20 10.03 -19.93
C GLY A 46 8.26 9.99 -18.81
N ASP A 47 7.88 9.61 -17.60
CA ASP A 47 8.82 9.47 -16.51
C ASP A 47 9.70 8.24 -16.65
N SER A 48 10.99 8.39 -16.30
CA SER A 48 11.92 7.26 -16.28
C SER A 48 11.76 6.35 -15.05
N SER A 49 11.13 6.87 -13.99
CA SER A 49 10.81 6.20 -12.72
C SER A 49 9.70 6.98 -12.04
N GLY A 50 9.12 6.44 -11.01
CA GLY A 50 8.15 7.14 -10.18
C GLY A 50 7.98 6.43 -8.86
N ASP A 51 7.45 7.13 -7.89
CA ASP A 51 7.21 6.62 -6.55
C ASP A 51 5.72 6.47 -6.28
N VAL A 52 5.39 5.49 -5.46
CA VAL A 52 4.05 5.30 -4.91
C VAL A 52 4.15 5.19 -3.41
N ASP A 53 3.34 5.94 -2.73
CA ASP A 53 3.14 5.81 -1.29
C ASP A 53 1.78 5.17 -1.01
N VAL A 54 1.74 4.31 -0.01
CA VAL A 54 0.49 3.68 0.45
C VAL A 54 0.45 3.76 1.96
N THR A 55 -0.60 4.38 2.46
CA THR A 55 -0.83 4.55 3.89
C THR A 55 -2.17 3.95 4.33
N CYS A 56 -2.37 3.84 5.63
CA CYS A 56 -3.65 3.45 6.21
C CYS A 56 -3.90 4.23 7.50
N ASP A 57 -5.15 4.61 7.72
CA ASP A 57 -5.62 5.25 8.95
C ASP A 57 -6.22 4.23 9.92
N SER A 58 -5.39 3.28 10.38
CA SER A 58 -5.84 2.24 11.30
C SER A 58 -4.82 2.03 12.43
N GLY A 59 -5.33 1.70 13.63
CA GLY A 59 -4.49 1.21 14.72
C GLY A 59 -4.42 -0.31 14.82
N ASP A 60 -5.11 -1.02 13.91
CA ASP A 60 -5.27 -2.47 13.93
C ASP A 60 -4.29 -3.17 12.98
N TYR A 61 -3.81 -2.45 11.97
CA TYR A 61 -2.85 -2.91 10.96
C TYR A 61 -2.03 -1.73 10.40
N TYR A 62 -0.94 -2.03 9.74
CA TYR A 62 -0.06 -1.03 9.09
C TYR A 62 0.48 -1.56 7.76
N VAL A 63 0.91 -0.64 6.90
CA VAL A 63 1.61 -0.98 5.66
C VAL A 63 3.07 -1.23 5.98
N ASP A 64 3.55 -2.44 5.66
CA ASP A 64 4.93 -2.88 5.92
C ASP A 64 5.83 -2.69 4.71
N ASP A 65 5.34 -3.00 3.50
CA ASP A 65 6.14 -2.94 2.27
C ASP A 65 5.30 -2.59 1.05
N ILE A 66 5.91 -1.84 0.12
CA ILE A 66 5.29 -1.44 -1.15
C ILE A 66 6.29 -1.75 -2.27
N GLU A 67 5.84 -2.47 -3.29
CA GLU A 67 6.64 -2.84 -4.46
C GLU A 67 5.87 -2.51 -5.75
N ILE A 68 6.49 -1.75 -6.66
CA ILE A 68 6.02 -1.60 -8.04
C ILE A 68 6.50 -2.82 -8.82
N THR A 69 5.58 -3.69 -9.24
CA THR A 69 5.91 -5.02 -9.79
C THR A 69 6.16 -5.03 -11.29
N ASN A 70 5.86 -3.95 -11.98
CA ASN A 70 5.97 -3.86 -13.44
C ASN A 70 6.67 -2.57 -13.91
N GLU A 71 7.59 -2.04 -13.11
CA GLU A 71 8.36 -0.87 -13.51
C GLU A 71 9.08 -1.12 -14.86
N PRO A 72 8.82 -0.30 -15.89
CA PRO A 72 9.39 -0.48 -17.20
C PRO A 72 10.85 -0.01 -17.25
N LYS A 73 11.69 -0.70 -18.02
CA LYS A 73 13.13 -0.39 -18.12
C LYS A 73 13.43 0.94 -18.83
N ASN A 74 12.52 1.40 -19.65
CA ASN A 74 12.70 2.58 -20.51
C ASN A 74 11.85 3.78 -20.07
N GLY A 75 11.22 3.69 -18.91
CA GLY A 75 10.26 4.68 -18.42
C GLY A 75 8.82 4.31 -18.77
N TRP A 76 7.94 5.07 -18.18
CA TRP A 76 6.49 4.89 -18.30
C TRP A 76 5.96 5.54 -19.55
N ASP A 77 5.16 4.81 -20.31
CA ASP A 77 4.51 5.29 -21.52
C ASP A 77 3.02 5.59 -21.28
N ASP A 78 2.44 6.36 -22.18
CA ASP A 78 1.00 6.59 -22.22
C ASP A 78 0.24 5.27 -22.33
N GLY A 79 -0.79 5.12 -21.49
CA GLY A 79 -1.58 3.90 -21.42
C GLY A 79 -1.00 2.80 -20.51
N ASP A 80 0.21 2.96 -20.00
CA ASP A 80 0.77 2.04 -19.00
C ASP A 80 -0.06 2.04 -17.72
N LYS A 81 -0.07 0.89 -17.05
CA LYS A 81 -0.81 0.70 -15.80
C LYS A 81 0.13 0.22 -14.71
N PRO A 82 0.53 1.08 -13.78
CA PRO A 82 1.36 0.66 -12.66
C PRO A 82 0.69 -0.44 -11.84
N LYS A 83 1.47 -1.45 -11.45
CA LYS A 83 1.00 -2.55 -10.63
C LYS A 83 1.78 -2.59 -9.32
N LEU A 84 1.04 -2.61 -8.25
CA LEU A 84 1.58 -2.58 -6.91
C LEU A 84 1.36 -3.91 -6.21
N LYS A 85 2.31 -4.26 -5.38
CA LYS A 85 2.18 -5.30 -4.37
C LYS A 85 2.41 -4.63 -3.01
N VAL A 86 1.37 -4.57 -2.21
CA VAL A 86 1.38 -3.94 -0.89
C VAL A 86 1.30 -5.03 0.16
N THR A 87 2.24 -5.02 1.08
CA THR A 87 2.23 -5.92 2.25
C THR A 87 1.69 -5.17 3.45
N VAL A 88 0.64 -5.70 4.04
CA VAL A 88 -0.01 -5.15 5.24
C VAL A 88 0.13 -6.15 6.37
N GLU A 89 0.56 -5.69 7.53
CA GLU A 89 0.69 -6.50 8.74
C GLU A 89 -0.35 -6.09 9.78
N ALA A 90 -0.94 -7.09 10.44
CA ALA A 90 -1.83 -6.86 11.56
C ALA A 90 -1.03 -6.63 12.84
N GLU A 91 -1.49 -5.70 13.68
CA GLU A 91 -0.94 -5.50 15.03
C GLU A 91 -1.11 -6.74 15.92
N ASP A 92 -0.35 -6.83 17.01
CA ASP A 92 -0.19 -8.03 17.84
C ASP A 92 -1.52 -8.67 18.29
N ASP A 93 -2.52 -7.82 18.62
CA ASP A 93 -3.83 -8.24 19.10
C ASP A 93 -4.86 -8.47 18.01
N TYR A 94 -4.42 -8.44 16.71
CA TYR A 94 -5.29 -8.55 15.55
C TYR A 94 -4.89 -9.68 14.61
N TYR A 95 -5.79 -10.06 13.73
CA TYR A 95 -5.54 -10.98 12.62
C TYR A 95 -6.53 -10.74 11.47
N PHE A 96 -6.11 -10.98 10.25
CA PHE A 96 -6.98 -10.86 9.10
C PHE A 96 -7.95 -12.03 8.98
N SER A 97 -9.23 -11.72 8.75
CA SER A 97 -10.30 -12.70 8.56
C SER A 97 -9.99 -13.69 7.45
N SER A 98 -10.37 -14.94 7.67
CA SER A 98 -10.23 -15.97 6.64
C SER A 98 -11.12 -15.72 5.41
N GLY A 99 -12.16 -14.93 5.57
CA GLY A 99 -13.08 -14.52 4.52
C GLY A 99 -12.65 -13.28 3.75
N LEU A 100 -11.61 -12.55 4.21
CA LEU A 100 -11.17 -11.31 3.60
C LEU A 100 -10.75 -11.52 2.15
N SER A 101 -11.37 -10.78 1.27
CA SER A 101 -11.23 -10.84 -0.17
C SER A 101 -10.86 -9.46 -0.75
N LYS A 102 -10.62 -9.39 -2.06
CA LYS A 102 -10.34 -8.11 -2.72
C LYS A 102 -11.49 -7.09 -2.64
N ASN A 103 -12.72 -7.55 -2.38
CA ASN A 103 -13.87 -6.66 -2.27
C ASN A 103 -13.98 -6.00 -0.88
N ASP A 104 -13.19 -6.48 0.07
CA ASP A 104 -13.14 -5.99 1.44
C ASP A 104 -11.94 -5.05 1.65
N VAL A 105 -11.27 -4.68 0.56
CA VAL A 105 -10.21 -3.68 0.52
C VAL A 105 -10.74 -2.42 -0.16
N ASP A 106 -10.86 -1.35 0.61
CA ASP A 106 -11.24 -0.02 0.12
C ASP A 106 -10.00 0.74 -0.30
N LEU A 107 -9.94 1.16 -1.58
CA LEU A 107 -8.87 2.01 -2.10
C LEU A 107 -9.34 3.46 -2.14
N ARG A 108 -8.46 4.35 -1.70
CA ARG A 108 -8.64 5.80 -1.76
C ARG A 108 -7.42 6.45 -2.41
N GLY A 109 -7.56 7.71 -2.77
CA GLY A 109 -6.50 8.50 -3.39
C GLY A 109 -6.37 8.23 -4.88
N ALA A 110 -5.35 7.53 -5.34
CA ALA A 110 -5.17 7.25 -6.76
C ALA A 110 -6.23 6.30 -7.33
N ASP A 111 -6.67 6.57 -8.54
CA ASP A 111 -7.62 5.73 -9.26
C ASP A 111 -6.99 4.37 -9.60
N GLY A 112 -7.74 3.30 -9.33
CA GLY A 112 -7.25 1.96 -9.53
C GLY A 112 -8.17 0.88 -8.98
N LYS A 113 -7.71 -0.35 -8.99
CA LYS A 113 -8.47 -1.48 -8.49
C LYS A 113 -7.61 -2.53 -7.81
N VAL A 114 -8.16 -3.15 -6.77
CA VAL A 114 -7.60 -4.36 -6.19
C VAL A 114 -7.87 -5.55 -7.13
N THR A 115 -6.80 -6.18 -7.57
CA THR A 115 -6.88 -7.33 -8.49
C THR A 115 -6.96 -8.65 -7.74
N SER A 116 -6.20 -8.79 -6.68
CA SER A 116 -6.22 -9.96 -5.81
C SER A 116 -5.67 -9.65 -4.42
N VAL A 117 -5.97 -10.53 -3.47
CA VAL A 117 -5.36 -10.54 -2.14
C VAL A 117 -4.84 -11.94 -1.81
N THR A 118 -3.75 -12.00 -1.07
CA THR A 118 -3.21 -13.24 -0.50
C THR A 118 -3.04 -13.06 0.99
N ARG A 119 -3.69 -13.89 1.77
CA ARG A 119 -3.74 -13.77 3.22
C ARG A 119 -2.93 -14.86 3.92
N LYS A 120 -2.21 -14.45 4.94
CA LYS A 120 -1.73 -15.29 6.05
C LYS A 120 -2.32 -14.68 7.33
N SER A 121 -2.30 -15.39 8.43
CA SER A 121 -3.01 -14.95 9.65
C SER A 121 -2.75 -13.50 10.07
N SER A 122 -1.51 -13.03 10.04
CA SER A 122 -1.11 -11.66 10.40
C SER A 122 -0.68 -10.81 9.21
N THR A 123 -0.47 -11.40 8.02
CA THR A 123 0.00 -10.71 6.82
C THR A 123 -1.06 -10.76 5.73
N LEU A 124 -1.32 -9.64 5.10
CA LEU A 124 -2.16 -9.52 3.91
C LEU A 124 -1.34 -8.91 2.77
N ILE A 125 -1.24 -9.62 1.65
CA ILE A 125 -0.62 -9.09 0.43
C ILE A 125 -1.73 -8.66 -0.51
N VAL A 126 -1.76 -7.37 -0.84
CA VAL A 126 -2.76 -6.76 -1.72
C VAL A 126 -2.10 -6.43 -3.05
N TYR A 127 -2.69 -6.91 -4.15
CA TYR A 127 -2.26 -6.56 -5.50
C TYR A 127 -3.21 -5.52 -6.08
N ILE A 128 -2.66 -4.37 -6.45
CA ILE A 128 -3.39 -3.23 -6.98
C ILE A 128 -2.91 -2.98 -8.42
N THR A 129 -3.82 -2.62 -9.30
CA THR A 129 -3.49 -2.06 -10.62
C THR A 129 -4.09 -0.68 -10.67
N LEU A 130 -3.25 0.32 -10.82
CA LEU A 130 -3.67 1.71 -11.02
C LEU A 130 -4.28 1.87 -12.42
N ASP A 131 -5.03 2.91 -12.62
CA ASP A 131 -5.57 3.23 -13.93
C ASP A 131 -4.45 3.59 -14.91
N SER A 132 -4.78 3.65 -16.19
CA SER A 132 -3.79 3.98 -17.21
C SER A 132 -3.27 5.38 -17.01
N LEU A 133 -1.95 5.52 -17.14
CA LEU A 133 -1.33 6.83 -17.22
C LEU A 133 -1.83 7.52 -18.49
N ASP A 134 -2.35 8.71 -18.33
CA ASP A 134 -2.61 9.57 -19.46
C ASP A 134 -1.29 10.24 -19.81
N GLY A 135 -0.85 10.08 -21.04
CA GLY A 135 0.20 10.92 -21.56
C GLY A 135 -0.21 12.33 -21.21
N SER A 136 0.65 13.08 -20.54
CA SER A 136 0.44 14.50 -20.45
C SER A 136 0.23 14.91 -21.91
N ASP A 137 -1.04 15.12 -22.24
CA ASP A 137 -1.34 15.99 -23.35
C ASP A 137 -0.63 17.28 -22.95
N SER A 138 0.65 17.35 -23.31
CA SER A 138 1.30 18.62 -23.49
C SER A 138 0.63 19.21 -24.72
N GLY A 139 -0.69 19.20 -24.67
CA GLY A 139 -1.48 20.21 -25.29
C GLY A 139 -0.87 21.46 -24.70
N TYR A 140 0.15 21.96 -25.37
CA TYR A 140 0.27 23.37 -25.46
C TYR A 140 -1.12 23.76 -25.96
N ASP A 141 -2.03 23.97 -25.00
CA ASP A 141 -3.07 24.92 -25.19
C ASP A 141 -2.28 26.21 -25.44
N LEU A 142 -1.85 26.32 -26.68
CA LEU A 142 -1.48 27.60 -27.24
C LEU A 142 -2.80 28.34 -27.20
N ASP A 143 -3.17 28.77 -26.00
CA ASP A 143 -3.91 30.00 -25.86
C ASP A 143 -3.07 31.05 -26.53
N VAL A 144 -3.17 31.07 -27.84
CA VAL A 144 -2.70 32.13 -28.67
C VAL A 144 -3.60 33.30 -28.33
N TYR A 145 -3.33 33.88 -27.16
CA TYR A 145 -3.94 35.10 -26.71
C TYR A 145 -3.74 36.12 -27.81
N GLY A 146 -4.78 36.31 -28.61
CA GLY A 146 -4.86 37.41 -29.55
C GLY A 146 -4.62 37.11 -31.03
N LEU A 147 -4.64 35.85 -31.45
CA LEU A 147 -4.90 35.57 -32.88
C LEU A 147 -6.39 35.19 -33.03
N GLU A 148 -7.26 36.17 -32.87
CA GLU A 148 -8.57 36.08 -33.50
C GLU A 148 -8.29 36.03 -35.02
N TRP A 149 -8.47 34.84 -35.60
CA TRP A 149 -8.64 34.72 -37.04
C TRP A 149 -9.99 35.31 -37.37
N ASP A 150 -9.99 36.62 -37.63
CA ASP A 150 -11.14 37.22 -38.25
C ASP A 150 -11.19 36.70 -39.68
N GLU A 151 -12.07 35.74 -39.94
CA GLU A 151 -12.32 35.25 -41.29
C GLU A 151 -12.80 36.36 -42.25
N SER A 152 -13.05 37.56 -41.72
CA SER A 152 -13.40 38.73 -42.51
C SER A 152 -12.20 39.40 -43.16
N ASP A 153 -10.99 39.19 -42.69
CA ASP A 153 -9.77 39.66 -43.33
C ASP A 153 -9.26 38.65 -44.37
N GLY A 154 -10.23 38.02 -45.01
CA GLY A 154 -9.99 37.21 -46.16
C GLY A 154 -8.96 37.86 -47.07
N MET A 155 -7.80 37.18 -47.15
CA MET A 155 -6.79 37.39 -48.14
C MET A 155 -6.31 38.84 -48.23
N ALA A 156 -5.24 39.14 -47.49
CA ALA A 156 -4.38 40.20 -47.93
C ALA A 156 -4.06 39.92 -49.39
N SER A 157 -4.73 40.63 -50.28
CA SER A 157 -4.41 40.65 -51.66
C SER A 157 -2.97 41.17 -51.76
N TRP A 158 -2.10 40.32 -52.21
CA TRP A 158 -0.78 40.72 -52.70
C TRP A 158 -1.03 41.57 -53.94
N GLU A 159 -1.30 42.83 -53.77
CA GLU A 159 -1.23 43.75 -54.82
C GLU A 159 0.24 43.92 -55.15
N ASP A 160 0.61 43.18 -56.14
CA ASP A 160 1.81 43.41 -56.92
C ASP A 160 1.81 44.84 -57.44
N SER A 161 2.45 45.75 -56.74
CA SER A 161 2.76 47.07 -57.27
C SER A 161 4.04 46.94 -58.06
N GLY A 162 3.94 46.19 -59.14
CA GLY A 162 4.85 46.39 -60.27
C GLY A 162 4.43 47.63 -61.03
N ASP A 163 5.29 48.63 -61.01
CA ASP A 163 5.36 49.58 -62.12
C ASP A 163 6.65 50.38 -62.13
N ALA A 164 7.28 50.10 -63.16
CA ALA A 164 7.80 50.94 -64.31
C ALA A 164 8.88 51.92 -63.92
#